data_54cd08d962603fa50761e02d71be318b
#
_entry.id   54cd08d962603fa50761e02d71be318b
#
_cell.length_a   1.000
_cell.length_b   1.000
_cell.length_c   1.000
_cell.angle_alpha   90.00
_cell.angle_beta   90.00
_cell.angle_gamma   90.00
#
_symmetry.space_group_name_H-M   'P 1'
#
loop_
_entity.id
_entity.type
_entity.pdbx_description
1 polymer ?
#
loop_
_entity_poly.entity_id
_entity_poly.type
_entity_poly.pdbx_seq_one_letter_code
_entity_poly.pdbx_strand_id
1 'polypeptide(L)'
;MGKRILTVGEPMGLLIAQEEGGLDEVKHFTSAIAGAEFNVAVGLTRLGHTVGYLTRVGRDPFGRQICRYMKQIGLDTGLTRVDQGRRTGFMLQSRTSQGDPDIYY
;
A
#
# COMPACT_ATOMS: atom_id res chain seq x y z
N MET A 1 -21.97 14.95 -8.45
CA MET A 1 -21.59 13.62 -8.94
C MET A 1 -20.11 13.61 -9.34
N GLY A 2 -19.30 12.75 -8.72
CA GLY A 2 -17.88 12.65 -9.04
C GLY A 2 -17.63 11.97 -10.38
N LYS A 3 -16.46 12.20 -10.93
CA LYS A 3 -16.01 11.50 -12.13
C LYS A 3 -15.55 10.10 -11.77
N ARG A 4 -15.67 9.18 -12.74
CA ARG A 4 -15.11 7.85 -12.61
C ARG A 4 -13.67 7.89 -13.09
N ILE A 5 -12.76 7.47 -12.24
CA ILE A 5 -11.31 7.52 -12.49
C ILE A 5 -10.74 6.12 -12.38
N LEU A 6 -9.84 5.78 -13.29
CA LEU A 6 -9.10 4.53 -13.25
C LEU A 6 -7.64 4.83 -12.92
N THR A 7 -7.11 4.18 -11.89
CA THR A 7 -5.69 4.20 -11.60
C THR A 7 -5.09 2.81 -11.80
N VAL A 8 -3.82 2.77 -12.17
CA VAL A 8 -3.09 1.53 -12.42
C VAL A 8 -1.78 1.59 -11.64
N GLY A 9 -1.49 0.55 -10.89
CA GLY A 9 -0.24 0.53 -10.14
C GLY A 9 -0.12 -0.70 -9.26
N GLU A 10 0.89 -0.69 -8.40
CA GLU A 10 1.16 -1.79 -7.49
C GLU A 10 1.18 -1.28 -6.05
N PRO A 11 0.16 -1.61 -5.24
CA PRO A 11 0.24 -1.33 -3.80
C PRO A 11 1.13 -2.38 -3.14
N MET A 12 1.84 -1.96 -2.12
CA MET A 12 2.76 -2.84 -1.40
C MET A 12 2.53 -2.74 0.09
N GLY A 13 2.81 -3.83 0.79
CA GLY A 13 2.92 -3.78 2.23
C GLY A 13 4.12 -2.91 2.62
N LEU A 14 3.99 -2.16 3.68
CA LEU A 14 5.07 -1.30 4.17
C LEU A 14 5.23 -1.53 5.66
N LEU A 15 6.45 -1.83 6.08
CA LEU A 15 6.79 -1.94 7.48
C LEU A 15 7.77 -0.81 7.81
N ILE A 16 7.34 0.08 8.69
CA ILE A 16 8.10 1.27 9.07
C ILE A 16 8.74 1.03 10.43
N ALA A 17 10.06 1.15 10.49
CA ALA A 17 10.80 0.96 11.73
C ALA A 17 10.34 1.95 12.80
N GLN A 18 10.17 1.47 14.02
CA GLN A 18 9.77 2.28 15.17
C GLN A 18 10.96 2.80 15.96
N GLU A 19 12.16 2.35 15.63
CA GLU A 19 13.39 2.75 16.30
C GLU A 19 14.46 3.02 15.27
N GLU A 20 15.42 3.87 15.61
CA GLU A 20 16.54 4.18 14.72
C GLU A 20 17.54 3.02 14.70
N GLY A 21 18.28 2.90 13.59
CA GLY A 21 19.29 1.89 13.42
C GLY A 21 19.14 1.15 12.10
N GLY A 22 20.00 0.18 11.87
CA GLY A 22 19.94 -0.66 10.68
C GLY A 22 18.69 -1.53 10.69
N LEU A 23 18.16 -1.80 9.50
CA LEU A 23 16.92 -2.59 9.37
C LEU A 23 17.08 -4.00 9.93
N ASP A 24 18.29 -4.53 9.96
CA ASP A 24 18.61 -5.84 10.56
C ASP A 24 18.61 -5.82 12.09
N GLU A 25 18.69 -4.63 12.68
CA GLU A 25 18.72 -4.46 14.13
C GLU A 25 17.36 -4.06 14.71
N VAL A 26 16.47 -3.54 13.88
CA VAL A 26 15.15 -3.05 14.31
C VAL A 26 14.26 -4.23 14.69
N LYS A 27 13.60 -4.13 15.83
CA LYS A 27 12.71 -5.19 16.34
C LYS A 27 11.24 -4.83 16.25
N HIS A 28 10.91 -3.55 16.10
CA HIS A 28 9.52 -3.09 16.10
C HIS A 28 9.22 -2.29 14.84
N PHE A 29 8.14 -2.67 14.17
CA PHE A 29 7.70 -2.03 12.94
C PHE A 29 6.22 -1.70 13.02
N THR A 30 5.81 -0.61 12.37
CA THR A 30 4.40 -0.30 12.14
C THR A 30 4.04 -0.68 10.70
N SER A 31 2.90 -1.32 10.55
CA SER A 31 2.40 -1.75 9.25
C SER A 31 1.63 -0.61 8.57
N ALA A 32 1.88 -0.42 7.29
CA ALA A 32 1.20 0.56 6.46
C ALA A 32 1.10 0.02 5.03
N ILE A 33 0.57 0.82 4.12
CA ILE A 33 0.46 0.45 2.71
C ILE A 33 1.18 1.52 1.90
N ALA A 34 2.05 1.08 0.99
CA ALA A 34 2.82 1.96 0.11
C ALA A 34 2.33 1.85 -1.33
N GLY A 35 2.71 2.80 -2.15
CA GLY A 35 2.42 2.86 -3.57
C GLY A 35 1.97 4.25 -3.96
N ALA A 36 2.67 4.86 -4.94
CA ALA A 36 2.34 6.23 -5.37
C ALA A 36 0.94 6.29 -5.97
N GLU A 37 0.62 5.37 -6.87
CA GLU A 37 -0.70 5.31 -7.51
C GLU A 37 -1.79 4.93 -6.52
N PHE A 38 -1.44 4.11 -5.53
CA PHE A 38 -2.36 3.75 -4.46
C PHE A 38 -2.73 4.99 -3.64
N ASN A 39 -1.74 5.81 -3.28
CA ASN A 39 -1.98 7.03 -2.52
C ASN A 39 -2.84 8.02 -3.31
N VAL A 40 -2.64 8.11 -4.62
CA VAL A 40 -3.49 8.93 -5.50
C VAL A 40 -4.92 8.41 -5.49
N ALA A 41 -5.10 7.10 -5.62
CA ALA A 41 -6.44 6.48 -5.61
C ALA A 41 -7.17 6.76 -4.30
N VAL A 42 -6.47 6.64 -3.18
CA VAL A 42 -7.04 6.94 -1.86
C VAL A 42 -7.45 8.40 -1.75
N GLY A 43 -6.57 9.30 -2.15
CA GLY A 43 -6.86 10.75 -2.11
C GLY A 43 -8.07 11.12 -2.94
N LEU A 44 -8.16 10.62 -4.17
CA LEU A 44 -9.28 10.91 -5.05
C LEU A 44 -10.58 10.32 -4.51
N THR A 45 -10.54 9.13 -3.94
CA THR A 45 -11.72 8.51 -3.32
C THR A 45 -12.23 9.37 -2.16
N ARG A 46 -11.32 9.88 -1.34
CA ARG A 46 -11.67 10.74 -0.21
C ARG A 46 -12.26 12.09 -0.66
N LEU A 47 -11.91 12.53 -1.86
CA LEU A 47 -12.47 13.76 -2.45
C LEU A 47 -13.84 13.53 -3.09
N GLY A 48 -14.37 12.32 -3.03
CA GLY A 48 -15.71 12.01 -3.52
C GLY A 48 -15.77 11.47 -4.94
N HIS A 49 -14.63 11.20 -5.56
CA HIS A 49 -14.61 10.58 -6.88
C HIS A 49 -14.82 9.09 -6.79
N THR A 50 -15.38 8.50 -7.84
CA THR A 50 -15.44 7.04 -7.97
C THR A 50 -14.15 6.58 -8.63
N VAL A 51 -13.34 5.81 -7.88
CA VAL A 51 -12.01 5.39 -8.33
C VAL A 51 -11.95 3.87 -8.38
N GLY A 52 -11.58 3.34 -9.54
CA GLY A 52 -11.23 1.93 -9.69
C GLY A 52 -9.71 1.78 -9.71
N TYR A 53 -9.22 0.71 -9.14
CA TYR A 53 -7.78 0.45 -9.08
C TYR A 53 -7.47 -0.86 -9.80
N LEU A 54 -6.82 -0.74 -10.94
CA LEU A 54 -6.38 -1.90 -11.72
C LEU A 54 -5.04 -2.37 -11.19
N THR A 55 -5.07 -3.48 -10.45
CA THR A 55 -3.86 -4.01 -9.83
C THR A 55 -4.03 -5.49 -9.51
N ARG A 56 -2.94 -6.08 -9.05
CA ARG A 56 -2.92 -7.44 -8.51
C ARG A 56 -2.22 -7.45 -7.18
N VAL A 57 -2.76 -8.23 -6.25
CA VAL A 57 -2.13 -8.49 -4.96
C VAL A 57 -2.06 -10.00 -4.77
N GLY A 58 -1.17 -10.45 -3.91
CA GLY A 58 -1.06 -11.86 -3.58
C GLY A 58 -2.12 -12.29 -2.58
N ARG A 59 -2.31 -13.59 -2.47
CA ARG A 59 -3.19 -14.18 -1.48
C ARG A 59 -2.42 -14.37 -0.17
N ASP A 60 -2.15 -13.26 0.50
CA ASP A 60 -1.29 -13.22 1.68
C ASP A 60 -1.76 -12.10 2.62
N PRO A 61 -1.16 -11.99 3.81
CA PRO A 61 -1.59 -10.96 4.78
C PRO A 61 -1.51 -9.54 4.24
N PHE A 62 -0.49 -9.21 3.45
CA PHE A 62 -0.38 -7.87 2.86
C PHE A 62 -1.49 -7.61 1.86
N GLY A 63 -1.77 -8.59 0.98
CA GLY A 63 -2.85 -8.48 0.01
C GLY A 63 -4.21 -8.31 0.68
N ARG A 64 -4.45 -9.06 1.74
CA ARG A 64 -5.70 -8.94 2.51
C ARG A 64 -5.82 -7.57 3.18
N GLN A 65 -4.72 -7.07 3.72
CA GLN A 65 -4.69 -5.74 4.34
C GLN A 65 -5.05 -4.65 3.33
N ILE A 66 -4.44 -4.72 2.15
CA ILE A 66 -4.68 -3.75 1.08
C ILE A 66 -6.14 -3.78 0.64
N CYS A 67 -6.68 -4.97 0.36
CA CYS A 67 -8.06 -5.11 -0.08
C CYS A 67 -9.05 -4.64 0.97
N ARG A 68 -8.79 -4.95 2.24
CA ARG A 68 -9.65 -4.52 3.34
C ARG A 68 -9.67 -3.00 3.46
N TYR A 69 -8.52 -2.37 3.37
CA TYR A 69 -8.43 -0.92 3.46
C TYR A 69 -9.16 -0.23 2.31
N MET A 70 -8.97 -0.72 1.09
CA MET A 70 -9.66 -0.17 -0.08
C MET A 70 -11.18 -0.22 0.10
N LYS A 71 -11.69 -1.35 0.60
CA LYS A 71 -13.12 -1.49 0.85
C LYS A 71 -13.62 -0.54 1.93
N GLN A 72 -12.83 -0.37 2.98
CA GLN A 72 -13.20 0.52 4.09
C GLN A 72 -13.36 1.97 3.66
N ILE A 73 -12.55 2.44 2.72
CA ILE A 73 -12.63 3.83 2.27
C ILE A 73 -13.56 4.02 1.06
N GLY A 74 -14.14 2.94 0.55
CA GLY A 74 -15.08 3.03 -0.58
C GLY A 74 -14.43 3.04 -1.96
N LEU A 75 -13.16 2.63 -2.07
CA LEU A 75 -12.50 2.49 -3.35
C LEU A 75 -13.09 1.29 -4.10
N ASP A 76 -13.34 1.43 -5.39
CA ASP A 76 -13.90 0.35 -6.21
C ASP A 76 -12.85 -0.73 -6.44
N THR A 77 -13.07 -1.92 -5.88
CA THR A 77 -12.15 -3.05 -5.98
C THR A 77 -12.48 -4.01 -7.12
N GLY A 78 -13.42 -3.64 -7.99
CA GLY A 78 -13.85 -4.52 -9.09
C GLY A 78 -12.75 -4.89 -10.08
N LEU A 79 -11.72 -4.06 -10.21
CA LEU A 79 -10.58 -4.29 -11.08
C LEU A 79 -9.34 -4.77 -10.34
N THR A 80 -9.44 -5.01 -9.04
CA THR A 80 -8.35 -5.56 -8.24
C THR A 80 -8.45 -7.07 -8.25
N ARG A 81 -7.36 -7.73 -8.64
CA ARG A 81 -7.29 -9.20 -8.70
C ARG A 81 -6.44 -9.73 -7.57
N VAL A 82 -6.85 -10.86 -7.01
CA VAL A 82 -6.03 -11.60 -6.06
C VAL A 82 -5.42 -12.78 -6.81
N ASP A 83 -4.09 -12.83 -6.85
CA ASP A 83 -3.36 -13.83 -7.61
C ASP A 83 -2.75 -14.84 -6.65
N GLN A 84 -3.14 -16.12 -6.78
CA GLN A 84 -2.65 -17.17 -5.90
C GLN A 84 -1.19 -17.53 -6.18
N GLY A 85 -0.71 -17.27 -7.38
CA GLY A 85 0.65 -17.59 -7.79
C GLY A 85 1.68 -16.52 -7.47
N ARG A 86 1.27 -15.39 -6.90
CA ARG A 86 2.17 -14.27 -6.61
C ARG A 86 2.06 -13.86 -5.17
N ARG A 87 3.14 -13.27 -4.68
CA ARG A 87 3.15 -12.61 -3.37
C ARG A 87 2.96 -11.12 -3.57
N THR A 88 2.28 -10.49 -2.63
CA THR A 88 2.21 -9.03 -2.59
C THR A 88 3.61 -8.50 -2.32
N GLY A 89 4.02 -7.48 -3.07
CA GLY A 89 5.28 -6.81 -2.79
C GLY A 89 5.25 -6.14 -1.43
N PHE A 90 6.40 -6.05 -0.79
CA PHE A 90 6.49 -5.31 0.47
C PHE A 90 7.84 -4.64 0.59
N MET A 91 7.93 -3.66 1.47
CA MET A 91 9.14 -2.91 1.69
C MET A 91 9.32 -2.61 3.17
N LEU A 92 10.57 -2.48 3.57
CA LEU A 92 10.96 -2.03 4.90
C LEU A 92 11.50 -0.61 4.78
N GLN A 93 11.13 0.23 5.71
CA GLN A 93 11.61 1.62 5.77
C GLN A 93 12.27 1.87 7.11
N SER A 94 13.51 2.34 7.09
CA SER A 94 14.22 2.66 8.30
C SER A 94 13.71 3.97 8.90
N ARG A 95 14.06 4.20 10.16
CA ARG A 95 13.79 5.45 10.83
C ARG A 95 15.11 6.16 11.09
N THR A 96 15.18 7.43 10.70
CA THR A 96 16.36 8.24 10.92
C THR A 96 15.95 9.66 11.26
N SER A 97 16.77 10.31 12.09
CA SER A 97 16.61 11.72 12.40
C SER A 97 17.39 12.62 11.45
N GLN A 98 18.23 12.06 10.60
CA GLN A 98 19.07 12.79 9.65
C GLN A 98 19.04 12.14 8.28
N GLY A 99 18.76 12.96 7.24
CA GLY A 99 18.73 12.49 5.87
C GLY A 99 17.51 11.65 5.55
N ASP A 100 17.59 10.95 4.42
CA ASP A 100 16.49 10.11 3.94
C ASP A 100 16.55 8.72 4.57
N PRO A 101 15.40 8.10 4.84
CA PRO A 101 15.39 6.73 5.35
C PRO A 101 15.85 5.74 4.29
N ASP A 102 16.43 4.64 4.75
CA ASP A 102 16.74 3.50 3.88
C ASP A 102 15.46 2.74 3.55
N ILE A 103 15.34 2.32 2.30
CA ILE A 103 14.21 1.52 1.84
C ILE A 103 14.74 0.19 1.31
N TYR A 104 14.15 -0.89 1.79
CA TYR A 104 14.46 -2.23 1.31
C TYR A 104 13.20 -2.86 0.71
N TYR A 105 13.28 -3.26 -0.55
CA TYR A 105 12.17 -3.90 -1.28
C TYR A 105 12.24 -5.41 -1.18
#